data_cd00572d4f255512ce73411aeaf14d1e
#
_entry.id   cd00572d4f255512ce73411aeaf14d1e
#
_cell.length_a   1.000
_cell.length_b   1.000
_cell.length_c   1.000
_cell.angle_alpha   90.00
_cell.angle_beta   90.00
_cell.angle_gamma   90.00
#
_symmetry.space_group_name_H-M   'P 1'
#
loop_
_entity.id
_entity.type
_entity.pdbx_description
1 polymer ?
#
loop_
_entity_poly.entity_id
_entity_poly.type
_entity_poly.pdbx_seq_one_letter_code
_entity_poly.pdbx_strand_id
1 'polypeptide(L)'
;MSPKSWEEALTEAYWDYRWREIMEPLCETFQRWKAGKLTHDDVNTAIDKAYKDKCAINSLLTQRHDRAAAIIHWWDREWFEAWIEENRPPSDVDLSAPHVAREGD
;
A
#
# COMPACT_ATOMS: atom_id res chain seq x y z
N MET A 1 1.43 25.69 -7.86
CA MET A 1 1.21 24.30 -7.46
C MET A 1 1.63 24.12 -6.03
N SER A 2 0.78 23.55 -5.21
CA SER A 2 1.09 23.37 -3.80
C SER A 2 2.07 22.22 -3.61
N PRO A 3 2.98 22.33 -2.67
CA PRO A 3 3.83 21.20 -2.38
C PRO A 3 3.01 20.05 -1.81
N LYS A 4 3.48 18.84 -2.07
CA LYS A 4 2.82 17.67 -1.59
C LYS A 4 2.99 17.58 -0.08
N SER A 5 1.95 17.23 0.63
CA SER A 5 2.04 17.07 2.08
C SER A 5 2.83 15.81 2.39
N TRP A 6 3.31 15.72 3.63
CA TRP A 6 4.04 14.54 4.07
C TRP A 6 3.14 13.29 3.98
N GLU A 7 1.87 13.42 4.35
CA GLU A 7 0.94 12.32 4.29
C GLU A 7 0.68 11.86 2.85
N GLU A 8 0.64 12.81 1.92
CA GLU A 8 0.49 12.45 0.52
C GLU A 8 1.71 11.68 0.02
N ALA A 9 2.91 12.14 0.41
CA ALA A 9 4.13 11.45 0.02
C ALA A 9 4.17 10.05 0.60
N LEU A 10 3.75 9.89 1.84
CA LEU A 10 3.71 8.60 2.49
C LEU A 10 2.75 7.65 1.78
N THR A 11 1.55 8.12 1.48
CA THR A 11 0.55 7.27 0.83
C THR A 11 0.97 6.89 -0.58
N GLU A 12 1.62 7.80 -1.30
CA GLU A 12 2.10 7.48 -2.64
C GLU A 12 3.23 6.45 -2.60
N ALA A 13 4.13 6.59 -1.63
CA ALA A 13 5.22 5.63 -1.48
C ALA A 13 4.67 4.25 -1.11
N TYR A 14 3.68 4.22 -0.24
CA TYR A 14 3.07 2.96 0.16
C TYR A 14 2.30 2.33 -0.99
N TRP A 15 1.62 3.14 -1.80
CA TRP A 15 0.93 2.67 -3.00
C TRP A 15 1.91 1.96 -3.92
N ASP A 16 3.06 2.61 -4.19
CA ASP A 16 4.07 2.02 -5.07
C ASP A 16 4.60 0.71 -4.49
N TYR A 17 4.87 0.69 -3.21
CA TYR A 17 5.40 -0.49 -2.53
C TYR A 17 4.41 -1.66 -2.63
N ARG A 18 3.14 -1.42 -2.30
CA ARG A 18 2.14 -2.48 -2.31
C ARG A 18 1.80 -2.90 -3.73
N TRP A 19 1.81 -1.96 -4.66
CA TRP A 19 1.54 -2.29 -6.05
C TRP A 19 2.60 -3.23 -6.59
N ARG A 20 3.88 -2.98 -6.26
CA ARG A 20 4.95 -3.87 -6.67
C ARG A 20 4.82 -5.24 -6.02
N GLU A 21 4.44 -5.30 -4.76
CA GLU A 21 4.21 -6.57 -4.08
C GLU A 21 3.12 -7.39 -4.75
N ILE A 22 2.13 -6.73 -5.31
CA ILE A 22 1.04 -7.42 -5.99
C ILE A 22 1.46 -7.86 -7.38
N MET A 23 2.14 -6.99 -8.10
CA MET A 23 2.41 -7.23 -9.52
C MET A 23 3.62 -8.13 -9.79
N GLU A 24 4.64 -8.07 -8.96
CA GLU A 24 5.83 -8.87 -9.21
C GLU A 24 5.56 -10.37 -9.21
N PRO A 25 4.85 -10.91 -8.22
CA PRO A 25 4.49 -12.33 -8.27
C PRO A 25 3.60 -12.67 -9.45
N LEU A 26 2.73 -11.74 -9.84
CA LEU A 26 1.84 -11.96 -10.97
C LEU A 26 2.63 -12.03 -12.28
N CYS A 27 3.62 -11.15 -12.43
CA CYS A 27 4.51 -11.19 -13.59
C CYS A 27 5.25 -12.53 -13.67
N GLU A 28 5.74 -13.01 -12.53
CA GLU A 28 6.42 -14.29 -12.49
C GLU A 28 5.48 -15.42 -12.89
N THR A 29 4.25 -15.35 -12.42
CA THR A 29 3.23 -16.34 -12.77
C THR A 29 2.99 -16.35 -14.27
N PHE A 30 2.88 -15.17 -14.88
CA PHE A 30 2.67 -15.09 -16.32
C PHE A 30 3.85 -15.67 -17.09
N GLN A 31 5.07 -15.45 -16.63
CA GLN A 31 6.26 -15.99 -17.27
C GLN A 31 6.28 -17.51 -17.22
N ARG A 32 5.92 -18.09 -16.08
CA ARG A 32 5.85 -19.54 -15.93
C ARG A 32 4.74 -20.13 -16.80
N TRP A 33 3.62 -19.44 -16.88
CA TRP A 33 2.53 -19.88 -17.72
C TRP A 33 2.96 -19.88 -19.19
N LYS A 34 3.65 -18.84 -19.63
CA LYS A 34 4.13 -18.78 -21.01
C LYS A 34 5.11 -19.90 -21.29
N ALA A 35 5.88 -20.31 -20.31
CA ALA A 35 6.84 -21.40 -20.46
C ALA A 35 6.18 -22.78 -20.34
N GLY A 36 4.86 -22.83 -20.18
CA GLY A 36 4.14 -24.09 -20.08
C GLY A 36 4.25 -24.77 -18.72
N LYS A 37 4.67 -24.05 -17.69
CA LYS A 37 4.89 -24.63 -16.37
C LYS A 37 3.68 -24.50 -15.46
N LEU A 38 2.70 -23.67 -15.83
CA LEU A 38 1.50 -23.49 -15.04
C LEU A 38 0.28 -23.63 -15.94
N THR A 39 -0.83 -24.03 -15.33
CA THR A 39 -2.09 -24.18 -16.06
C THR A 39 -2.81 -22.84 -16.13
N HIS A 40 -3.85 -22.78 -16.97
CA HIS A 40 -4.70 -21.60 -17.03
C HIS A 40 -5.38 -21.35 -15.67
N ASP A 41 -5.71 -22.43 -14.95
CA ASP A 41 -6.34 -22.30 -13.64
C ASP A 41 -5.39 -21.67 -12.63
N ASP A 42 -4.10 -22.01 -12.70
CA ASP A 42 -3.11 -21.40 -11.83
C ASP A 42 -3.04 -19.89 -12.05
N VAL A 43 -3.07 -19.48 -13.31
CA VAL A 43 -3.02 -18.06 -13.67
C VAL A 43 -4.29 -17.37 -13.20
N ASN A 44 -5.43 -18.02 -13.41
CA ASN A 44 -6.70 -17.44 -13.00
C ASN A 44 -6.74 -17.18 -11.49
N THR A 45 -6.22 -18.12 -10.71
CA THR A 45 -6.16 -17.97 -9.26
C THR A 45 -5.25 -16.81 -8.89
N ALA A 46 -4.12 -16.67 -9.57
CA ALA A 46 -3.19 -15.58 -9.30
C ALA A 46 -3.80 -14.21 -9.63
N ILE A 47 -4.55 -14.14 -10.72
CA ILE A 47 -5.23 -12.91 -11.12
C ILE A 47 -6.28 -12.54 -10.08
N ASP A 48 -7.06 -13.52 -9.61
CA ASP A 48 -8.08 -13.26 -8.61
C ASP A 48 -7.49 -12.74 -7.31
N LYS A 49 -6.36 -13.31 -6.89
CA LYS A 49 -5.70 -12.85 -5.68
C LYS A 49 -5.18 -11.44 -5.86
N ALA A 50 -4.55 -11.16 -6.99
CA ALA A 50 -4.03 -9.82 -7.25
C ALA A 50 -5.15 -8.80 -7.29
N TYR A 51 -6.30 -9.18 -7.84
CA TYR A 51 -7.44 -8.29 -7.88
C TYR A 51 -7.95 -7.94 -6.48
N LYS A 52 -8.04 -8.95 -5.60
CA LYS A 52 -8.47 -8.71 -4.22
C LYS A 52 -7.49 -7.81 -3.49
N ASP A 53 -6.21 -8.06 -3.66
CA ASP A 53 -5.18 -7.24 -3.02
C ASP A 53 -5.23 -5.81 -3.54
N LYS A 54 -5.43 -5.65 -4.84
CA LYS A 54 -5.55 -4.34 -5.46
C LYS A 54 -6.75 -3.58 -4.89
N CYS A 55 -7.88 -4.25 -4.72
CA CYS A 55 -9.07 -3.61 -4.19
C CYS A 55 -8.85 -3.15 -2.74
N ALA A 56 -8.14 -3.94 -1.95
CA ALA A 56 -7.86 -3.57 -0.57
C ALA A 56 -6.99 -2.32 -0.52
N ILE A 57 -5.97 -2.24 -1.39
CA ILE A 57 -5.11 -1.06 -1.43
C ILE A 57 -5.87 0.16 -1.92
N ASN A 58 -6.71 0.00 -2.94
CA ASN A 58 -7.51 1.11 -3.43
C ASN A 58 -8.45 1.63 -2.36
N SER A 59 -9.03 0.72 -1.59
CA SER A 59 -9.92 1.10 -0.51
C SER A 59 -9.20 1.95 0.53
N LEU A 60 -7.98 1.56 0.88
CA LEU A 60 -7.18 2.32 1.81
C LEU A 60 -6.88 3.73 1.26
N LEU A 61 -6.52 3.80 -0.02
CA LEU A 61 -6.06 5.06 -0.59
C LEU A 61 -7.18 5.99 -1.02
N THR A 62 -8.43 5.56 -0.91
CA THR A 62 -9.54 6.48 -1.10
C THR A 62 -9.86 7.24 0.16
N GLN A 63 -9.19 6.93 1.27
CA GLN A 63 -9.39 7.66 2.51
C GLN A 63 -8.62 8.97 2.48
N ARG A 64 -8.92 9.85 3.44
CA ARG A 64 -8.14 11.07 3.58
C ARG A 64 -6.69 10.70 3.85
N HIS A 65 -5.78 11.53 3.41
CA HIS A 65 -4.36 11.21 3.52
C HIS A 65 -3.90 11.03 4.96
N ASP A 66 -4.39 11.84 5.88
CA ASP A 66 -4.00 11.71 7.28
C ASP A 66 -4.51 10.39 7.86
N ARG A 67 -5.70 9.97 7.48
CA ARG A 67 -6.27 8.73 7.96
C ARG A 67 -5.54 7.53 7.34
N ALA A 68 -5.27 7.61 6.05
CA ALA A 68 -4.53 6.55 5.38
C ALA A 68 -3.14 6.40 5.99
N ALA A 69 -2.47 7.52 6.28
CA ALA A 69 -1.15 7.48 6.90
C ALA A 69 -1.20 6.78 8.26
N ALA A 70 -2.22 7.08 9.05
CA ALA A 70 -2.38 6.45 10.36
C ALA A 70 -2.59 4.94 10.23
N ILE A 71 -3.39 4.53 9.25
CA ILE A 71 -3.65 3.11 9.02
C ILE A 71 -2.38 2.39 8.59
N ILE A 72 -1.59 3.00 7.71
CA ILE A 72 -0.35 2.42 7.26
C ILE A 72 0.61 2.23 8.44
N HIS A 73 0.69 3.21 9.32
CA HIS A 73 1.53 3.12 10.51
C HIS A 73 1.15 1.90 11.36
N TRP A 74 -0.12 1.61 11.44
CA TRP A 74 -0.58 0.49 12.23
C TRP A 74 -0.43 -0.86 11.53
N TRP A 75 -0.78 -0.89 10.24
CA TRP A 75 -0.86 -2.15 9.52
C TRP A 75 0.50 -2.64 9.03
N ASP A 76 1.40 -1.73 8.73
CA ASP A 76 2.66 -2.09 8.10
C ASP A 76 3.78 -1.31 8.78
N ARG A 77 3.90 -1.53 10.08
CA ARG A 77 4.79 -0.75 10.91
C ARG A 77 6.26 -0.85 10.46
N GLU A 78 6.69 -2.04 10.10
CA GLU A 78 8.07 -2.23 9.67
C GLU A 78 8.41 -1.38 8.45
N TRP A 79 7.55 -1.42 7.46
CA TRP A 79 7.75 -0.62 6.28
C TRP A 79 7.69 0.87 6.62
N PHE A 80 6.73 1.23 7.45
CA PHE A 80 6.54 2.62 7.83
C PHE A 80 7.77 3.16 8.56
N GLU A 81 8.31 2.40 9.49
CA GLU A 81 9.47 2.85 10.25
C GLU A 81 10.70 3.01 9.36
N ALA A 82 10.88 2.10 8.41
CA ALA A 82 11.99 2.22 7.48
C ALA A 82 11.83 3.46 6.59
N TRP A 83 10.60 3.74 6.17
CA TRP A 83 10.36 4.88 5.30
C TRP A 83 10.59 6.21 6.02
N ILE A 84 10.16 6.32 7.28
CA ILE A 84 10.29 7.59 7.98
C ILE A 84 11.73 7.92 8.35
N GLU A 85 12.62 6.94 8.36
CA GLU A 85 14.03 7.24 8.60
C GLU A 85 14.58 8.17 7.55
N GLU A 86 14.09 8.03 6.32
CA GLU A 86 14.55 8.89 5.23
C GLU A 86 13.56 10.02 4.94
N ASN A 87 12.39 9.99 5.53
CA ASN A 87 11.33 10.94 5.24
C ASN A 87 10.66 11.39 6.53
N ARG A 88 11.41 12.10 7.35
CA ARG A 88 10.91 12.47 8.66
C ARG A 88 9.70 13.37 8.59
N PRO A 89 8.67 13.11 9.40
CA PRO A 89 7.48 13.94 9.37
C PRO A 89 7.74 15.33 9.94
N PRO A 90 7.03 16.33 9.46
CA PRO A 90 7.08 17.64 10.10
C PRO A 90 6.56 17.58 11.53
N SER A 91 6.92 18.55 12.33
CA SER A 91 6.53 18.55 13.74
C SER A 91 5.03 18.66 13.96
N ASP A 92 4.29 19.13 12.95
CA ASP A 92 2.86 19.26 13.07
C ASP A 92 2.10 17.98 12.72
N VAL A 93 2.80 16.91 12.34
CA VAL A 93 2.15 15.66 12.04
C VAL A 93 2.05 14.81 13.30
N ASP A 94 0.86 14.32 13.60
CA ASP A 94 0.61 13.52 14.78
C ASP A 94 0.49 12.05 14.39
N LEU A 95 1.53 11.29 14.67
CA LEU A 95 1.56 9.88 14.32
C LEU A 95 0.86 8.99 15.34
N SER A 96 0.41 9.57 16.46
CA SER A 96 -0.35 8.79 17.42
C SER A 96 -1.79 8.65 17.01
N ALA A 97 -2.13 9.26 15.91
CA ALA A 97 -3.48 9.42 15.56
C ALA A 97 -4.23 8.30 14.95
N PRO A 98 -3.78 7.10 14.80
CA PRO A 98 -4.73 6.16 14.23
C PRO A 98 -5.97 6.11 15.04
N HIS A 99 -5.80 6.40 16.29
CA HIS A 99 -6.96 6.42 17.08
C HIS A 99 -7.75 7.64 16.85
N VAL A 100 -7.19 8.59 16.27
CA VAL A 100 -7.92 9.70 15.94
C VAL A 100 -8.98 9.33 15.05
N ALA A 101 -8.71 8.37 14.26
CA ALA A 101 -9.74 7.89 13.45
C ALA A 101 -10.86 7.48 14.32
N ARG A 102 -10.57 7.14 15.53
CA ARG A 102 -11.65 6.70 16.30
C ARG A 102 -12.41 7.82 16.84
N GLU A 103 -11.88 8.89 16.89
CA GLU A 103 -12.62 9.77 17.32
C GLU A 103 -13.36 10.27 16.59
N GLY A 104 -13.03 10.17 15.87
CA GLY A 104 -13.96 10.50 15.29
C GLY A 104 -14.97 10.29 16.04
N ASP A 105 -14.52 9.92 16.58
CA ASP A 105 -15.32 9.73 17.09
C ASP A 105 -15.76 10.44 17.14
#